data_bcb9100a111a6802b01ef506e8f94106
#
_entry.id   bcb9100a111a6802b01ef506e8f94106
#
_cell.length_a   1.000
_cell.length_b   1.000
_cell.length_c   1.000
_cell.angle_alpha   90.00
_cell.angle_beta   90.00
_cell.angle_gamma   90.00
#
_symmetry.space_group_name_H-M   'P 1'
#
loop_
_entity.id
_entity.type
_entity.pdbx_description
1 polymer ?
#
loop_
_entity_poly.entity_id
_entity_poly.type
_entity_poly.pdbx_seq_one_letter_code
_entity_poly.pdbx_strand_id
1 'polypeptide(L)'
;KEEELKKVVERNIKGTLNGAGVISFSETHRNLLMWAHYADNHEGICIEVETDWSKSKPRLYDTLSNALHSFQRVKYDTRRADYSDIVEINVQNQNKITIDLCMKHLTLKSDEWMYEKEHRNIMSFLEADYVKLKPGKTIPKELRNRINKSKIKYLDNGYTTTECSDLEFFDNVFESNLFMYLSKVPANKIKRIYLGARFNEKDKIINAFKNPNHPLHHVEVFKCEINNSRFEIDAIRVY
;
A
#
# COMPACT_ATOMS: atom_id res chain seq x y z
N LYS A 1 -11.68 18.89 31.01
CA LYS A 1 -11.42 19.55 29.72
C LYS A 1 -10.24 18.91 29.01
N GLU A 2 -9.07 18.72 29.66
CA GLU A 2 -7.91 18.03 29.08
C GLU A 2 -8.21 16.56 28.81
N GLU A 3 -8.82 15.83 29.70
CA GLU A 3 -9.24 14.42 29.54
C GLU A 3 -10.23 14.24 28.37
N GLU A 4 -11.12 15.21 28.17
CA GLU A 4 -12.03 15.19 27.01
C GLU A 4 -11.28 15.38 25.68
N LEU A 5 -10.29 16.27 25.66
CA LEU A 5 -9.45 16.46 24.48
C LEU A 5 -8.62 15.20 24.18
N LYS A 6 -8.07 14.52 25.18
CA LYS A 6 -7.39 13.23 25.00
C LYS A 6 -8.31 12.21 24.34
N LYS A 7 -9.54 12.05 24.83
CA LYS A 7 -10.53 11.13 24.22
C LYS A 7 -10.88 11.50 22.78
N VAL A 8 -10.95 12.80 22.47
CA VAL A 8 -11.17 13.27 21.09
C VAL A 8 -10.01 12.89 20.21
N VAL A 9 -8.76 13.14 20.65
CA VAL A 9 -7.55 12.78 19.90
C VAL A 9 -7.47 11.28 19.68
N GLU A 10 -7.68 10.46 20.70
CA GLU A 10 -7.68 8.98 20.59
C GLU A 10 -8.71 8.49 19.58
N ARG A 11 -9.94 9.04 19.62
CA ARG A 11 -10.98 8.70 18.65
C ARG A 11 -10.59 9.09 17.23
N ASN A 12 -10.00 10.28 17.03
CA ASN A 12 -9.55 10.76 15.75
C ASN A 12 -8.40 9.90 15.20
N ILE A 13 -7.44 9.50 16.05
CA ILE A 13 -6.37 8.58 15.69
C ILE A 13 -6.96 7.26 15.21
N LYS A 14 -7.86 6.66 15.97
CA LYS A 14 -8.51 5.40 15.63
C LYS A 14 -9.24 5.50 14.29
N GLY A 15 -10.00 6.57 14.08
CA GLY A 15 -10.70 6.83 12.81
C GLY A 15 -9.72 6.97 11.63
N THR A 16 -8.66 7.74 11.80
CA THR A 16 -7.62 7.95 10.76
C THR A 16 -6.90 6.65 10.42
N LEU A 17 -6.44 5.90 11.43
CA LEU A 17 -5.75 4.62 11.22
C LEU A 17 -6.64 3.59 10.53
N ASN A 18 -7.92 3.53 10.89
CA ASN A 18 -8.89 2.65 10.24
C ASN A 18 -9.16 3.05 8.78
N GLY A 19 -9.07 4.34 8.45
CA GLY A 19 -9.27 4.88 7.10
C GLY A 19 -8.01 4.91 6.23
N ALA A 20 -6.85 4.49 6.75
CA ALA A 20 -5.58 4.52 6.05
C ALA A 20 -5.18 3.14 5.51
N GLY A 21 -4.75 3.12 4.26
CA GLY A 21 -4.06 1.99 3.64
C GLY A 21 -2.56 2.24 3.56
N VAL A 22 -1.78 1.17 3.62
CA VAL A 22 -0.33 1.23 3.48
C VAL A 22 0.11 0.33 2.33
N ILE A 23 0.91 0.90 1.43
CA ILE A 23 1.63 0.12 0.41
C ILE A 23 3.11 0.18 0.79
N SER A 24 3.68 -0.99 1.08
CA SER A 24 5.07 -1.13 1.51
C SER A 24 5.99 -1.39 0.32
N PHE A 25 7.13 -0.72 0.33
CA PHE A 25 8.20 -0.86 -0.65
C PHE A 25 9.52 -1.11 0.05
N SER A 26 10.45 -1.78 -0.64
CA SER A 26 11.85 -1.91 -0.19
C SER A 26 12.77 -1.09 -1.08
N GLU A 27 13.89 -0.60 -0.52
CA GLU A 27 14.91 0.13 -1.28
C GLU A 27 15.71 -0.78 -2.24
N THR A 28 15.63 -2.09 -2.07
CA THR A 28 16.50 -3.01 -2.81
C THR A 28 15.83 -4.35 -3.12
N HIS A 29 16.16 -4.89 -4.27
CA HIS A 29 15.80 -6.25 -4.69
C HIS A 29 16.82 -7.31 -4.26
N ARG A 30 17.98 -6.93 -3.65
CA ARG A 30 19.10 -7.85 -3.42
C ARG A 30 19.01 -8.67 -2.13
N ASN A 31 18.08 -8.37 -1.24
CA ASN A 31 17.99 -8.99 0.06
C ASN A 31 17.32 -10.38 -0.02
N LEU A 32 18.06 -11.43 0.34
CA LEU A 32 17.59 -12.83 0.31
C LEU A 32 16.35 -13.07 1.16
N LEU A 33 16.27 -12.45 2.35
CA LEU A 33 15.14 -12.61 3.26
C LEU A 33 13.85 -12.02 2.67
N MET A 34 13.94 -10.90 1.94
CA MET A 34 12.79 -10.31 1.25
C MET A 34 12.21 -11.27 0.21
N TRP A 35 13.06 -11.97 -0.54
CA TRP A 35 12.62 -12.96 -1.51
C TRP A 35 12.00 -14.20 -0.85
N ALA A 36 12.54 -14.62 0.28
CA ALA A 36 11.98 -15.73 1.02
C ALA A 36 10.59 -15.38 1.61
N HIS A 37 10.44 -14.18 2.18
CA HIS A 37 9.21 -13.82 2.88
C HIS A 37 8.10 -13.31 1.96
N TYR A 38 8.45 -12.55 0.91
CA TYR A 38 7.48 -11.77 0.12
C TYR A 38 7.38 -12.19 -1.35
N ALA A 39 8.22 -13.10 -1.80
CA ALA A 39 8.24 -13.57 -3.19
C ALA A 39 8.20 -15.09 -3.29
N ASP A 40 7.33 -15.72 -2.51
CA ASP A 40 7.05 -17.16 -2.54
C ASP A 40 8.34 -18.01 -2.57
N ASN A 41 9.21 -17.81 -1.58
CA ASN A 41 10.51 -18.51 -1.49
C ASN A 41 11.31 -18.43 -2.79
N HIS A 42 11.46 -17.24 -3.36
CA HIS A 42 12.18 -16.95 -4.60
C HIS A 42 11.49 -17.44 -5.90
N GLU A 43 10.24 -17.89 -5.85
CA GLU A 43 9.44 -18.26 -7.02
C GLU A 43 8.62 -17.08 -7.57
N GLY A 44 8.44 -16.01 -6.79
CA GLY A 44 7.70 -14.82 -7.17
C GLY A 44 8.50 -13.80 -7.96
N ILE A 45 7.99 -12.58 -7.99
CA ILE A 45 8.59 -11.44 -8.70
C ILE A 45 8.76 -10.24 -7.77
N CYS A 46 9.72 -9.35 -8.11
CA CYS A 46 9.84 -8.02 -7.53
C CYS A 46 9.64 -6.98 -8.63
N ILE A 47 8.85 -5.95 -8.37
CA ILE A 47 8.50 -4.91 -9.33
C ILE A 47 9.12 -3.59 -8.87
N GLU A 48 9.95 -2.99 -9.73
CA GLU A 48 10.52 -1.66 -9.51
C GLU A 48 9.60 -0.59 -10.10
N VAL A 49 9.23 0.37 -9.25
CA VAL A 49 8.32 1.47 -9.64
C VAL A 49 8.93 2.83 -9.31
N GLU A 50 8.62 3.84 -10.13
CA GLU A 50 8.87 5.23 -9.76
C GLU A 50 7.90 5.67 -8.66
N THR A 51 8.40 6.38 -7.66
CA THR A 51 7.63 6.72 -6.46
C THR A 51 6.76 7.97 -6.58
N ASP A 52 6.81 8.67 -7.71
CA ASP A 52 6.05 9.91 -7.94
C ASP A 52 4.60 9.68 -8.41
N TRP A 53 4.24 8.44 -8.75
CA TRP A 53 2.91 8.10 -9.29
C TRP A 53 1.76 8.42 -8.33
N SER A 54 1.99 8.38 -7.03
CA SER A 54 0.96 8.68 -6.03
C SER A 54 0.72 10.18 -5.85
N LYS A 55 1.68 11.02 -6.27
CA LYS A 55 1.59 12.48 -6.12
C LYS A 55 0.62 13.14 -7.10
N SER A 56 0.26 12.45 -8.17
CA SER A 56 -0.60 12.98 -9.24
C SER A 56 -2.09 12.78 -9.00
N LYS A 57 -2.49 12.12 -7.91
CA LYS A 57 -3.90 11.88 -7.62
C LYS A 57 -4.54 13.12 -7.00
N PRO A 58 -5.76 13.50 -7.43
CA PRO A 58 -6.50 14.58 -6.79
C PRO A 58 -6.80 14.21 -5.33
N ARG A 59 -6.60 15.18 -4.43
CA ARG A 59 -6.77 14.99 -2.99
C ARG A 59 -8.14 15.47 -2.57
N LEU A 60 -8.91 14.60 -1.94
CA LEU A 60 -10.27 14.92 -1.47
C LEU A 60 -10.28 15.78 -0.20
N TYR A 61 -9.21 15.74 0.61
CA TYR A 61 -9.15 16.48 1.90
C TYR A 61 -7.75 17.04 2.14
N ASP A 62 -7.65 18.38 2.23
CA ASP A 62 -6.37 19.13 2.19
C ASP A 62 -5.44 19.00 3.42
N THR A 63 -5.92 18.68 4.60
CA THR A 63 -5.12 18.79 5.83
C THR A 63 -4.47 17.48 6.30
N LEU A 64 -5.21 16.39 6.34
CA LEU A 64 -4.67 15.07 6.70
C LEU A 64 -4.01 14.39 5.49
N SER A 65 -4.55 14.59 4.30
CA SER A 65 -4.06 13.98 3.08
C SER A 65 -2.65 14.43 2.71
N ASN A 66 -2.28 15.68 2.95
CA ASN A 66 -0.94 16.18 2.62
C ASN A 66 0.18 15.50 3.41
N ALA A 67 -0.05 15.14 4.67
CA ALA A 67 0.91 14.41 5.50
C ALA A 67 0.96 12.91 5.15
N LEU A 68 -0.17 12.34 4.71
CA LEU A 68 -0.32 10.91 4.45
C LEU A 68 0.20 10.49 3.07
N HIS A 69 0.15 11.38 2.04
CA HIS A 69 0.44 11.03 0.64
C HIS A 69 1.90 11.08 0.22
N SER A 70 2.84 11.01 1.14
CA SER A 70 4.25 10.96 0.81
C SER A 70 4.83 9.59 1.11
N PHE A 71 5.82 9.17 0.31
CA PHE A 71 6.63 8.02 0.66
C PHE A 71 7.39 8.31 1.95
N GLN A 72 7.04 7.58 3.00
CA GLN A 72 7.64 7.71 4.31
C GLN A 72 8.64 6.58 4.53
N ARG A 73 9.86 6.92 4.93
CA ARG A 73 10.82 5.93 5.40
C ARG A 73 10.36 5.37 6.74
N VAL A 74 10.35 4.06 6.87
CA VAL A 74 10.06 3.40 8.14
C VAL A 74 11.21 3.63 9.12
N LYS A 75 10.87 4.01 10.33
CA LYS A 75 11.78 4.09 11.47
C LYS A 75 11.74 2.76 12.22
N TYR A 76 12.91 2.28 12.60
CA TYR A 76 13.03 1.02 13.32
C TYR A 76 13.42 1.32 14.77
N ASP A 77 12.71 0.69 15.71
CA ASP A 77 12.93 0.87 17.15
C ASP A 77 12.51 -0.40 17.90
N THR A 78 13.11 -0.64 19.04
CA THR A 78 12.67 -1.70 19.99
C THR A 78 11.40 -1.31 20.72
N ARG A 79 11.07 -0.01 20.80
CA ARG A 79 9.90 0.51 21.52
C ARG A 79 8.74 0.74 20.56
N ARG A 80 7.54 0.38 20.99
CA ARG A 80 6.32 0.72 20.28
C ARG A 80 6.02 2.21 20.39
N ALA A 81 5.23 2.74 19.47
CA ALA A 81 4.68 4.09 19.59
C ALA A 81 3.88 4.21 20.88
N ASP A 82 4.20 5.19 21.72
CA ASP A 82 3.53 5.47 22.97
C ASP A 82 2.79 6.81 22.88
N TYR A 83 1.60 6.85 23.48
CA TYR A 83 0.77 8.05 23.59
C TYR A 83 1.07 8.85 24.86
N SER A 84 1.81 8.27 25.82
CA SER A 84 2.17 8.93 27.08
C SER A 84 3.09 10.14 26.88
N ASP A 85 3.79 10.20 25.74
CA ASP A 85 4.63 11.35 25.35
C ASP A 85 3.83 12.61 24.97
N ILE A 86 2.49 12.54 25.02
CA ILE A 86 1.64 13.72 24.76
C ILE A 86 1.62 14.58 26.02
N VAL A 87 2.51 15.53 26.09
CA VAL A 87 2.74 16.32 27.29
C VAL A 87 1.66 17.39 27.49
N GLU A 88 1.15 18.02 26.43
CA GLU A 88 0.11 19.04 26.51
C GLU A 88 -0.80 19.01 25.29
N ILE A 89 -2.10 18.74 25.50
CA ILE A 89 -3.13 18.82 24.45
C ILE A 89 -4.00 20.04 24.71
N ASN A 90 -4.12 20.89 23.68
CA ASN A 90 -5.08 22.00 23.66
C ASN A 90 -5.84 22.03 22.33
N VAL A 91 -6.86 22.87 22.22
CA VAL A 91 -7.69 22.99 21.03
C VAL A 91 -6.89 23.41 19.79
N GLN A 92 -5.80 24.16 19.95
CA GLN A 92 -5.00 24.66 18.83
C GLN A 92 -4.05 23.63 18.25
N ASN A 93 -3.56 22.67 19.06
CA ASN A 93 -2.57 21.67 18.64
C ASN A 93 -3.14 20.25 18.48
N GLN A 94 -4.37 19.96 18.85
CA GLN A 94 -4.97 18.61 18.83
C GLN A 94 -4.90 17.94 17.45
N ASN A 95 -5.12 18.68 16.38
CA ASN A 95 -5.05 18.13 15.01
C ASN A 95 -3.63 17.75 14.63
N LYS A 96 -2.64 18.59 14.95
CA LYS A 96 -1.23 18.32 14.71
C LYS A 96 -0.79 17.08 15.49
N ILE A 97 -1.13 17.00 16.77
CA ILE A 97 -0.83 15.83 17.62
C ILE A 97 -1.46 14.56 17.04
N THR A 98 -2.72 14.63 16.60
CA THR A 98 -3.38 13.49 15.94
C THR A 98 -2.59 13.01 14.71
N ILE A 99 -2.17 13.92 13.84
CA ILE A 99 -1.39 13.59 12.64
C ILE A 99 -0.03 12.98 13.02
N ASP A 100 0.70 13.61 13.92
CA ASP A 100 2.03 13.18 14.34
C ASP A 100 2.00 11.76 14.94
N LEU A 101 0.99 11.46 15.75
CA LEU A 101 0.79 10.13 16.32
C LEU A 101 0.36 9.10 15.29
N CYS A 102 -0.56 9.44 14.37
CA CYS A 102 -0.91 8.56 13.27
C CYS A 102 0.32 8.22 12.42
N MET A 103 1.13 9.23 12.09
CA MET A 103 2.36 9.03 11.33
C MET A 103 3.36 8.18 12.09
N LYS A 104 3.54 8.41 13.39
CA LYS A 104 4.40 7.56 14.23
C LYS A 104 3.95 6.10 14.20
N HIS A 105 2.66 5.83 14.34
CA HIS A 105 2.12 4.46 14.24
C HIS A 105 2.33 3.83 12.85
N LEU A 106 2.08 4.60 11.81
CA LEU A 106 2.14 4.10 10.43
C LEU A 106 3.57 3.95 9.90
N THR A 107 4.57 4.57 10.55
CA THR A 107 5.97 4.58 10.08
C THR A 107 6.96 3.98 11.07
N LEU A 108 6.50 3.42 12.20
CA LEU A 108 7.36 2.74 13.16
C LEU A 108 7.23 1.22 13.02
N LYS A 109 8.36 0.50 13.09
CA LYS A 109 8.44 -0.96 13.03
C LYS A 109 9.53 -1.46 13.97
N SER A 110 9.43 -2.72 14.42
CA SER A 110 10.50 -3.36 15.20
C SER A 110 11.81 -3.37 14.42
N ASP A 111 12.91 -3.11 15.08
CA ASP A 111 14.26 -3.12 14.54
C ASP A 111 14.70 -4.48 13.99
N GLU A 112 14.08 -5.58 14.44
CA GLU A 112 14.26 -6.92 13.86
C GLU A 112 13.93 -6.97 12.35
N TRP A 113 13.12 -6.02 11.85
CA TRP A 113 12.73 -5.89 10.44
C TRP A 113 13.57 -4.86 9.66
N MET A 114 14.65 -4.35 10.23
CA MET A 114 15.48 -3.32 9.61
C MET A 114 16.04 -3.74 8.22
N TYR A 115 16.22 -5.03 8.00
CA TYR A 115 16.69 -5.57 6.73
C TYR A 115 15.74 -5.31 5.55
N GLU A 116 14.46 -5.03 5.81
CA GLU A 116 13.49 -4.70 4.76
C GLU A 116 13.76 -3.35 4.11
N LYS A 117 14.42 -2.42 4.81
CA LYS A 117 14.65 -1.03 4.35
C LYS A 117 13.36 -0.42 3.80
N GLU A 118 12.31 -0.53 4.60
CA GLU A 118 10.94 -0.28 4.18
C GLU A 118 10.66 1.22 3.99
N HIS A 119 9.95 1.53 2.92
CA HIS A 119 9.26 2.79 2.70
C HIS A 119 7.76 2.50 2.54
N ARG A 120 6.94 3.40 3.06
CA ARG A 120 5.48 3.27 3.01
C ARG A 120 4.87 4.43 2.23
N ASN A 121 4.04 4.09 1.26
CA ASN A 121 3.08 5.03 0.72
C ASN A 121 1.79 4.87 1.52
N ILE A 122 1.42 5.91 2.26
CA ILE A 122 0.25 5.91 3.12
C ILE A 122 -0.85 6.67 2.38
N MET A 123 -2.03 6.07 2.24
CA MET A 123 -3.14 6.59 1.46
C MET A 123 -4.44 6.43 2.23
N SER A 124 -5.37 7.34 2.02
CA SER A 124 -6.75 7.11 2.45
C SER A 124 -7.40 6.02 1.58
N PHE A 125 -8.21 5.16 2.16
CA PHE A 125 -9.03 4.22 1.38
C PHE A 125 -9.98 4.93 0.41
N LEU A 126 -10.38 6.18 0.73
CA LEU A 126 -11.19 7.02 -0.16
C LEU A 126 -10.49 7.34 -1.50
N GLU A 127 -9.18 7.15 -1.59
CA GLU A 127 -8.38 7.40 -2.79
C GLU A 127 -8.01 6.12 -3.55
N ALA A 128 -8.58 4.99 -3.15
CA ALA A 128 -8.43 3.75 -3.90
C ALA A 128 -9.02 3.89 -5.30
N ASP A 129 -8.33 3.38 -6.31
CA ASP A 129 -8.84 3.37 -7.69
C ASP A 129 -9.88 2.26 -7.88
N TYR A 130 -9.74 1.18 -7.12
CA TYR A 130 -10.61 0.00 -7.20
C TYR A 130 -10.87 -0.58 -5.81
N VAL A 131 -12.06 -1.16 -5.68
CA VAL A 131 -12.44 -1.95 -4.52
C VAL A 131 -12.78 -3.36 -4.98
N LYS A 132 -12.15 -4.37 -4.41
CA LYS A 132 -12.35 -5.77 -4.78
C LYS A 132 -12.82 -6.57 -3.58
N LEU A 133 -13.81 -7.43 -3.77
CA LEU A 133 -14.22 -8.39 -2.75
C LEU A 133 -13.05 -9.34 -2.43
N LYS A 134 -12.77 -9.57 -1.15
CA LYS A 134 -11.75 -10.53 -0.73
C LYS A 134 -12.10 -11.94 -1.19
N PRO A 135 -11.12 -12.78 -1.56
CA PRO A 135 -11.37 -14.16 -1.96
C PRO A 135 -12.20 -14.92 -0.92
N GLY A 136 -13.14 -15.73 -1.37
CA GLY A 136 -14.00 -16.53 -0.51
C GLY A 136 -15.05 -15.75 0.31
N LYS A 137 -15.17 -14.44 0.14
CA LYS A 137 -16.19 -13.61 0.78
C LYS A 137 -17.39 -13.42 -0.15
N THR A 138 -18.57 -13.27 0.45
CA THR A 138 -19.82 -12.94 -0.25
C THR A 138 -20.38 -11.65 0.33
N ILE A 139 -21.03 -10.85 -0.51
CA ILE A 139 -21.65 -9.59 -0.08
C ILE A 139 -23.02 -9.94 0.53
N PRO A 140 -23.30 -9.62 1.82
CA PRO A 140 -24.61 -9.78 2.42
C PRO A 140 -25.71 -9.04 1.63
N LYS A 141 -26.92 -9.57 1.64
CA LYS A 141 -28.05 -9.02 0.85
C LYS A 141 -28.33 -7.56 1.20
N GLU A 142 -28.29 -7.23 2.48
CA GLU A 142 -28.49 -5.86 3.00
C GLU A 142 -27.44 -4.89 2.45
N LEU A 143 -26.16 -5.29 2.53
CA LEU A 143 -25.06 -4.50 2.00
C LEU A 143 -25.13 -4.37 0.47
N ARG A 144 -25.51 -5.45 -0.24
CA ARG A 144 -25.72 -5.44 -1.69
C ARG A 144 -26.78 -4.42 -2.11
N ASN A 145 -27.90 -4.34 -1.37
CA ASN A 145 -28.95 -3.38 -1.65
C ASN A 145 -28.52 -1.93 -1.43
N ARG A 146 -27.62 -1.67 -0.47
CA ARG A 146 -27.03 -0.34 -0.24
C ARG A 146 -26.02 0.02 -1.33
N ILE A 147 -25.15 -0.94 -1.69
CA ILE A 147 -24.15 -0.77 -2.75
C ILE A 147 -24.82 -0.52 -4.10
N ASN A 148 -25.90 -1.24 -4.44
CA ASN A 148 -26.60 -1.08 -5.71
C ASN A 148 -27.30 0.29 -5.90
N LYS A 149 -27.50 1.04 -4.83
CA LYS A 149 -27.98 2.43 -4.89
C LYS A 149 -26.88 3.44 -5.22
N SER A 150 -25.63 3.08 -4.98
CA SER A 150 -24.46 3.89 -5.33
C SER A 150 -24.09 3.63 -6.80
N LYS A 151 -23.45 4.59 -7.47
CA LYS A 151 -23.03 4.51 -8.89
C LYS A 151 -21.87 3.53 -9.14
N ILE A 152 -21.92 2.34 -8.54
CA ILE A 152 -20.86 1.33 -8.64
C ILE A 152 -21.03 0.53 -9.93
N LYS A 153 -20.00 0.51 -10.75
CA LYS A 153 -19.92 -0.39 -11.91
C LYS A 153 -19.23 -1.68 -11.50
N TYR A 154 -19.91 -2.80 -11.64
CA TYR A 154 -19.31 -4.12 -11.55
C TYR A 154 -18.56 -4.42 -12.85
N LEU A 155 -17.31 -4.86 -12.74
CA LEU A 155 -16.57 -5.41 -13.87
C LEU A 155 -16.67 -6.94 -13.83
N ASP A 156 -16.65 -7.60 -15.00
CA ASP A 156 -16.84 -9.05 -15.17
C ASP A 156 -15.86 -9.92 -14.37
N ASN A 157 -14.75 -9.34 -13.93
CA ASN A 157 -13.71 -10.02 -13.13
C ASN A 157 -13.86 -9.80 -11.60
N GLY A 158 -15.02 -9.31 -11.15
CA GLY A 158 -15.31 -9.08 -9.74
C GLY A 158 -14.67 -7.81 -9.14
N TYR A 159 -14.13 -6.91 -9.97
CA TYR A 159 -13.64 -5.59 -9.55
C TYR A 159 -14.81 -4.60 -9.61
N THR A 160 -14.93 -3.83 -8.55
CA THR A 160 -15.83 -2.69 -8.50
C THR A 160 -15.00 -1.45 -8.72
N THR A 161 -15.19 -0.75 -9.84
CA THR A 161 -14.62 0.58 -10.00
C THR A 161 -15.55 1.56 -9.33
N THR A 162 -15.05 2.24 -8.33
CA THR A 162 -15.68 3.46 -7.84
C THR A 162 -14.89 4.62 -8.42
N GLU A 163 -15.57 5.59 -8.99
CA GLU A 163 -15.09 6.95 -8.82
C GLU A 163 -15.27 7.20 -7.32
N CYS A 164 -14.18 7.11 -6.56
CA CYS A 164 -14.17 7.10 -5.09
C CYS A 164 -14.61 8.42 -4.44
N SER A 165 -15.42 9.21 -5.11
CA SER A 165 -16.10 10.39 -4.60
C SER A 165 -17.43 10.07 -3.89
N ASP A 166 -17.86 8.81 -3.86
CA ASP A 166 -19.13 8.43 -3.24
C ASP A 166 -18.92 8.05 -1.77
N LEU A 167 -19.00 9.04 -0.88
CA LEU A 167 -18.89 8.85 0.56
C LEU A 167 -19.91 7.85 1.12
N GLU A 168 -21.13 7.81 0.56
CA GLU A 168 -22.17 6.86 0.98
C GLU A 168 -21.76 5.41 0.71
N PHE A 169 -21.04 5.16 -0.37
CA PHE A 169 -20.46 3.86 -0.65
C PHE A 169 -19.43 3.47 0.40
N PHE A 170 -18.52 4.39 0.74
CA PHE A 170 -17.46 4.12 1.72
C PHE A 170 -18.01 3.83 3.10
N ASP A 171 -18.98 4.59 3.57
CA ASP A 171 -19.61 4.35 4.86
C ASP A 171 -20.24 2.94 4.96
N ASN A 172 -20.80 2.45 3.86
CA ASN A 172 -21.41 1.13 3.81
C ASN A 172 -20.41 -0.04 3.64
N VAL A 173 -19.28 0.21 2.96
CA VAL A 173 -18.30 -0.83 2.61
C VAL A 173 -17.18 -0.93 3.64
N PHE A 174 -16.84 0.19 4.26
CA PHE A 174 -15.70 0.34 5.15
C PHE A 174 -15.81 -0.55 6.41
N GLU A 175 -16.96 -0.56 7.05
CA GLU A 175 -17.18 -1.35 8.27
C GLU A 175 -17.21 -2.87 8.03
N SER A 176 -17.41 -3.29 6.77
CA SER A 176 -17.67 -4.70 6.48
C SER A 176 -16.44 -5.60 6.50
N ASN A 177 -15.22 -5.05 6.42
CA ASN A 177 -13.96 -5.79 6.25
C ASN A 177 -13.98 -6.86 5.12
N LEU A 178 -14.92 -6.75 4.18
CA LEU A 178 -15.10 -7.69 3.07
C LEU A 178 -14.24 -7.36 1.85
N PHE A 179 -13.77 -6.13 1.75
CA PHE A 179 -13.15 -5.60 0.55
C PHE A 179 -11.65 -5.35 0.71
N MET A 180 -10.95 -5.40 -0.42
CA MET A 180 -9.59 -4.90 -0.61
C MET A 180 -9.67 -3.59 -1.37
N TYR A 181 -8.89 -2.61 -0.96
CA TYR A 181 -8.75 -1.31 -1.61
C TYR A 181 -7.46 -1.34 -2.43
N LEU A 182 -7.56 -1.06 -3.71
CA LEU A 182 -6.47 -1.22 -4.66
C LEU A 182 -6.13 0.13 -5.30
N SER A 183 -4.85 0.42 -5.38
CA SER A 183 -4.34 1.59 -6.07
C SER A 183 -3.68 1.16 -7.39
N LYS A 184 -4.02 1.87 -8.47
CA LYS A 184 -3.46 1.60 -9.80
C LYS A 184 -2.09 2.25 -9.91
N VAL A 185 -1.07 1.45 -10.19
CA VAL A 185 0.22 1.95 -10.63
C VAL A 185 0.18 2.09 -12.15
N PRO A 186 0.39 3.30 -12.72
CA PRO A 186 0.45 3.48 -14.18
C PRO A 186 1.57 2.64 -14.80
N ALA A 187 1.31 2.02 -15.95
CA ALA A 187 2.27 1.13 -16.60
C ALA A 187 3.63 1.79 -16.88
N ASN A 188 3.64 3.07 -17.28
CA ASN A 188 4.85 3.85 -17.53
C ASN A 188 5.69 4.14 -16.26
N LYS A 189 5.15 3.90 -15.08
CA LYS A 189 5.84 4.01 -13.80
C LYS A 189 6.50 2.70 -13.34
N ILE A 190 6.20 1.60 -14.00
CA ILE A 190 6.88 0.32 -13.80
C ILE A 190 8.13 0.31 -14.68
N LYS A 191 9.31 0.15 -14.08
CA LYS A 191 10.60 0.25 -14.78
C LYS A 191 11.24 -1.10 -15.00
N ARG A 192 11.27 -1.94 -13.98
CA ARG A 192 11.91 -3.24 -14.02
C ARG A 192 11.08 -4.30 -13.33
N ILE A 193 11.19 -5.51 -13.82
CA ILE A 193 10.67 -6.70 -13.15
C ILE A 193 11.84 -7.66 -12.93
N TYR A 194 12.00 -8.06 -11.67
CA TYR A 194 12.97 -9.05 -11.27
C TYR A 194 12.25 -10.36 -11.01
N LEU A 195 12.63 -11.40 -11.72
CA LEU A 195 12.11 -12.75 -11.58
C LEU A 195 12.95 -13.48 -10.54
N GLY A 196 12.33 -14.06 -9.54
CA GLY A 196 13.02 -14.76 -8.46
C GLY A 196 13.96 -15.86 -8.94
N ALA A 197 14.92 -16.24 -8.13
CA ALA A 197 15.94 -17.23 -8.50
C ALA A 197 15.33 -18.59 -8.92
N ARG A 198 14.18 -18.94 -8.34
CA ARG A 198 13.43 -20.17 -8.61
C ARG A 198 12.24 -19.99 -9.54
N PHE A 199 12.04 -18.77 -10.06
CA PHE A 199 10.94 -18.46 -11.00
C PHE A 199 11.15 -19.24 -12.31
N ASN A 200 10.15 -19.99 -12.75
CA ASN A 200 10.28 -20.96 -13.88
C ASN A 200 9.55 -20.55 -15.16
N GLU A 201 8.65 -19.52 -15.14
CA GLU A 201 7.91 -19.07 -16.31
C GLU A 201 8.56 -17.85 -17.04
N LYS A 202 9.88 -17.72 -16.98
CA LYS A 202 10.63 -16.58 -17.57
C LYS A 202 10.25 -16.31 -19.03
N ASP A 203 10.22 -17.33 -19.86
CA ASP A 203 9.99 -17.18 -21.31
C ASP A 203 8.57 -16.71 -21.60
N LYS A 204 7.59 -17.08 -20.79
CA LYS A 204 6.21 -16.62 -20.90
C LYS A 204 6.11 -15.10 -20.67
N ILE A 205 6.80 -14.58 -19.66
CA ILE A 205 6.87 -13.14 -19.38
C ILE A 205 7.55 -12.40 -20.52
N ILE A 206 8.73 -12.87 -20.96
CA ILE A 206 9.49 -12.25 -22.04
C ILE A 206 8.67 -12.23 -23.34
N ASN A 207 8.01 -13.33 -23.70
CA ASN A 207 7.20 -13.40 -24.91
C ASN A 207 5.99 -12.46 -24.86
N ALA A 208 5.36 -12.28 -23.70
CA ALA A 208 4.30 -11.30 -23.53
C ALA A 208 4.81 -9.87 -23.75
N PHE A 209 5.97 -9.51 -23.20
CA PHE A 209 6.53 -8.15 -23.29
C PHE A 209 7.14 -7.83 -24.66
N LYS A 210 7.53 -8.82 -25.45
CA LYS A 210 7.93 -8.63 -26.85
C LYS A 210 6.82 -8.10 -27.76
N ASN A 211 5.56 -8.25 -27.35
CA ASN A 211 4.44 -7.66 -28.08
C ASN A 211 4.41 -6.14 -27.88
N PRO A 212 4.59 -5.32 -28.95
CA PRO A 212 4.59 -3.85 -28.82
C PRO A 212 3.29 -3.26 -28.28
N ASN A 213 2.18 -3.99 -28.40
CA ASN A 213 0.88 -3.57 -27.87
C ASN A 213 0.69 -3.93 -26.38
N HIS A 214 1.64 -4.66 -25.80
CA HIS A 214 1.57 -4.96 -24.36
C HIS A 214 1.91 -3.70 -23.55
N PRO A 215 1.09 -3.33 -22.51
CA PRO A 215 1.32 -2.09 -21.76
C PRO A 215 2.66 -2.03 -21.02
N LEU A 216 3.31 -3.19 -20.81
CA LEU A 216 4.62 -3.31 -20.16
C LEU A 216 5.76 -3.66 -21.15
N HIS A 217 5.58 -3.46 -22.45
CA HIS A 217 6.61 -3.77 -23.47
C HIS A 217 7.93 -3.00 -23.28
N HIS A 218 7.89 -1.86 -22.57
CA HIS A 218 9.03 -1.00 -22.27
C HIS A 218 9.80 -1.44 -21.02
N VAL A 219 9.28 -2.43 -20.26
CA VAL A 219 9.83 -2.80 -18.96
C VAL A 219 10.99 -3.77 -19.13
N GLU A 220 12.12 -3.45 -18.52
CA GLU A 220 13.28 -4.35 -18.47
C GLU A 220 12.99 -5.54 -17.54
N VAL A 221 13.38 -6.74 -17.97
CA VAL A 221 13.20 -7.96 -17.19
C VAL A 221 14.56 -8.54 -16.81
N PHE A 222 14.71 -8.84 -15.53
CA PHE A 222 15.91 -9.44 -14.95
C PHE A 222 15.57 -10.81 -14.35
N LYS A 223 16.46 -11.78 -14.52
CA LYS A 223 16.45 -13.04 -13.80
C LYS A 223 17.39 -12.94 -12.63
N CYS A 224 16.89 -13.25 -11.45
CA CYS A 224 17.68 -13.27 -10.22
C CYS A 224 18.41 -14.60 -10.06
N GLU A 225 19.63 -14.54 -9.50
CA GLU A 225 20.45 -15.70 -9.12
C GLU A 225 21.02 -15.45 -7.73
N ILE A 226 21.18 -16.52 -6.93
CA ILE A 226 21.83 -16.42 -5.64
C ILE A 226 23.33 -16.26 -5.86
N ASN A 227 23.92 -15.21 -5.31
CA ASN A 227 25.35 -15.00 -5.40
C ASN A 227 26.11 -16.05 -4.58
N ASN A 228 27.13 -16.68 -5.18
CA ASN A 228 27.88 -17.78 -4.56
C ASN A 228 28.92 -17.28 -3.52
N SER A 229 29.26 -16.00 -3.53
CA SER A 229 30.32 -15.42 -2.68
C SER A 229 29.78 -14.38 -1.68
N ARG A 230 28.53 -13.91 -1.83
CA ARG A 230 27.91 -12.89 -0.98
C ARG A 230 26.48 -13.30 -0.63
N PHE A 231 26.01 -12.88 0.53
CA PHE A 231 24.60 -13.08 0.93
C PHE A 231 23.67 -12.10 0.22
N GLU A 232 23.68 -12.13 -1.11
CA GLU A 232 22.91 -11.22 -1.98
C GLU A 232 22.32 -11.96 -3.18
N ILE A 233 21.37 -11.32 -3.85
CA ILE A 233 20.83 -11.69 -5.14
C ILE A 233 21.53 -10.87 -6.23
N ASP A 234 22.05 -11.51 -7.24
CA ASP A 234 22.46 -10.90 -8.51
C ASP A 234 21.27 -10.87 -9.46
N ALA A 235 21.18 -9.83 -10.27
CA ALA A 235 20.12 -9.68 -11.27
C ALA A 235 20.75 -9.60 -12.67
N ILE A 236 20.43 -10.55 -13.53
CA ILE A 236 20.93 -10.64 -14.90
C ILE A 236 19.82 -10.21 -15.84
N ARG A 237 20.06 -9.20 -16.66
CA ARG A 237 19.08 -8.73 -17.65
C ARG A 237 18.81 -9.82 -18.68
N VAL A 238 17.54 -10.10 -18.94
CA VAL A 238 17.09 -11.13 -19.89
C VAL A 238 16.14 -10.59 -20.95
N TYR A 239 15.68 -9.35 -20.75
CA TYR A 239 14.88 -8.58 -21.72
C TYR A 239 15.05 -7.06 -21.51
#